data_9bab879ff59309883d2ca5f631aa9924
#
_entry.id   9bab879ff59309883d2ca5f631aa9924
#
_cell.length_a   1.000
_cell.length_b   1.000
_cell.length_c   1.000
_cell.angle_alpha   90.00
_cell.angle_beta   90.00
_cell.angle_gamma   90.00
#
_symmetry.space_group_name_H-M   'P 1'
#
loop_
_entity.id
_entity.type
_entity.pdbx_description
1 polymer ?
#
loop_
_entity_poly.entity_id
_entity_poly.type
_entity_poly.pdbx_seq_one_letter_code
_entity_poly.pdbx_strand_id
1 'polypeptide(L)'
;MTSLKVFVIYDTKHGNTKLSAENILQGISDVRGIETSFGYANEIEVERVADYDAIILGAPNHMGRPSRTMKKFVDRLANVDLKTKYVAVFGTYAGKMRPVDRAVRKLEIMVQEKLPNLNLISPGLSVRVNGITGPIVEGELPKCYDFGRKIANILEKQ
;
A
#
# COMPACT_ATOMS: atom_id res chain seq x y z
N MET A 1 20.05 -10.31 15.71
CA MET A 1 19.69 -9.46 14.57
C MET A 1 18.26 -8.96 14.71
N THR A 2 18.05 -7.67 14.53
CA THR A 2 16.71 -7.10 14.51
C THR A 2 16.04 -7.42 13.16
N SER A 3 14.82 -7.90 13.21
CA SER A 3 14.02 -8.14 12.01
C SER A 3 13.58 -6.79 11.41
N LEU A 4 13.48 -6.74 10.09
CA LEU A 4 12.80 -5.65 9.42
C LEU A 4 11.31 -5.75 9.69
N LYS A 5 10.63 -4.62 9.80
CA LYS A 5 9.20 -4.56 10.09
C LYS A 5 8.46 -3.81 9.01
N VAL A 6 7.46 -4.44 8.43
CA VAL A 6 6.64 -3.86 7.35
C VAL A 6 5.18 -3.88 7.75
N PHE A 7 4.50 -2.77 7.56
CA PHE A 7 3.06 -2.65 7.83
C PHE A 7 2.32 -2.44 6.51
N VAL A 8 1.40 -3.34 6.18
CA VAL A 8 0.52 -3.19 5.01
C VAL A 8 -0.82 -2.64 5.51
N ILE A 9 -1.17 -1.46 5.04
CA ILE A 9 -2.33 -0.70 5.51
C ILE A 9 -3.24 -0.41 4.31
N TYR A 10 -4.50 -0.75 4.44
CA TYR A 10 -5.45 -0.61 3.34
C TYR A 10 -6.74 0.10 3.76
N ASP A 11 -7.40 0.69 2.77
CA ASP A 11 -8.81 1.02 2.82
C ASP A 11 -9.53 0.16 1.79
N THR A 12 -10.75 -0.23 2.06
CA THR A 12 -11.53 -1.05 1.14
C THR A 12 -13.02 -0.73 1.28
N LYS A 13 -13.74 -0.81 0.17
CA LYS A 13 -15.20 -0.64 0.17
C LYS A 13 -15.90 -1.98 -0.07
N HIS A 14 -15.37 -2.79 -0.97
CA HIS A 14 -15.98 -4.07 -1.39
C HIS A 14 -15.08 -5.28 -1.14
N GLY A 15 -13.96 -5.09 -0.44
CA GLY A 15 -13.04 -6.18 -0.10
C GLY A 15 -11.93 -6.42 -1.12
N ASN A 16 -11.95 -5.78 -2.29
CA ASN A 16 -10.95 -6.03 -3.33
C ASN A 16 -9.57 -5.47 -2.98
N THR A 17 -9.52 -4.26 -2.40
CA THR A 17 -8.25 -3.69 -1.95
C THR A 17 -7.67 -4.50 -0.80
N LYS A 18 -8.53 -4.98 0.10
CA LYS A 18 -8.11 -5.86 1.19
C LYS A 18 -7.50 -7.15 0.66
N LEU A 19 -8.14 -7.79 -0.32
CA LEU A 19 -7.63 -9.03 -0.91
C LEU A 19 -6.28 -8.80 -1.61
N SER A 20 -6.14 -7.66 -2.30
CA SER A 20 -4.87 -7.25 -2.90
C SER A 20 -3.79 -7.10 -1.83
N ALA A 21 -4.13 -6.43 -0.73
CA ALA A 21 -3.22 -6.23 0.41
C ALA A 21 -2.77 -7.55 1.02
N GLU A 22 -3.70 -8.52 1.16
CA GLU A 22 -3.38 -9.84 1.71
C GLU A 22 -2.36 -10.59 0.83
N ASN A 23 -2.49 -10.47 -0.49
CA ASN A 23 -1.55 -11.11 -1.41
C ASN A 23 -0.18 -10.41 -1.43
N ILE A 24 -0.16 -9.09 -1.30
CA ILE A 24 1.10 -8.34 -1.13
C ILE A 24 1.78 -8.79 0.16
N LEU A 25 1.01 -8.87 1.24
CA LEU A 25 1.50 -9.32 2.54
C LEU A 25 2.14 -10.71 2.45
N GLN A 26 1.50 -11.63 1.72
CA GLN A 26 2.02 -12.98 1.54
C GLN A 26 3.38 -12.96 0.84
N GLY A 27 3.51 -12.13 -0.20
CA GLY A 27 4.78 -11.98 -0.91
C GLY A 27 5.91 -11.49 -0.02
N ILE A 28 5.59 -10.59 0.91
CA ILE A 28 6.57 -10.08 1.88
C ILE A 28 6.89 -11.16 2.92
N SER A 29 5.87 -11.83 3.45
CA SER A 29 6.01 -12.82 4.52
C SER A 29 6.83 -14.03 4.09
N ASP A 30 6.86 -14.33 2.79
CA ASP A 30 7.63 -15.45 2.27
C ASP A 30 9.15 -15.16 2.26
N VAL A 31 9.56 -13.93 2.55
CA VAL A 31 10.97 -13.56 2.65
C VAL A 31 11.37 -13.58 4.12
N ARG A 32 12.47 -14.28 4.44
CA ARG A 32 12.96 -14.40 5.81
C ARG A 32 13.44 -13.07 6.37
N GLY A 33 13.32 -12.90 7.67
CA GLY A 33 13.85 -11.73 8.38
C GLY A 33 12.94 -10.52 8.35
N ILE A 34 11.71 -10.67 7.89
CA ILE A 34 10.73 -9.57 7.85
C ILE A 34 9.52 -9.94 8.70
N GLU A 35 9.23 -9.11 9.69
CA GLU A 35 7.98 -9.17 10.44
C GLU A 35 6.94 -8.32 9.72
N THR A 36 5.75 -8.85 9.57
CA THR A 36 4.67 -8.15 8.88
C THR A 36 3.51 -7.86 9.81
N SER A 37 2.87 -6.71 9.59
CA SER A 37 1.61 -6.34 10.21
C SER A 37 0.66 -5.90 9.10
N PHE A 38 -0.64 -5.98 9.39
CA PHE A 38 -1.69 -5.81 8.40
C PHE A 38 -2.90 -5.18 9.08
N GLY A 39 -3.50 -4.20 8.45
CA GLY A 39 -4.68 -3.59 9.05
C GLY A 39 -5.41 -2.60 8.16
N TYR A 40 -6.64 -2.32 8.58
CA TYR A 40 -7.52 -1.36 7.94
C TYR A 40 -7.18 0.05 8.45
N ALA A 41 -6.96 0.99 7.52
CA ALA A 41 -6.51 2.34 7.85
C ALA A 41 -7.38 3.03 8.90
N ASN A 42 -8.69 2.81 8.83
CA ASN A 42 -9.63 3.46 9.73
C ASN A 42 -9.55 2.93 11.18
N GLU A 43 -8.88 1.80 11.41
CA GLU A 43 -8.76 1.15 12.72
C GLU A 43 -7.35 1.23 13.28
N ILE A 44 -6.41 1.82 12.55
CA ILE A 44 -5.00 1.86 12.97
C ILE A 44 -4.68 3.20 13.60
N GLU A 45 -4.11 3.16 14.82
CA GLU A 45 -3.50 4.32 15.46
C GLU A 45 -2.20 4.62 14.73
N VAL A 46 -2.04 5.87 14.24
CA VAL A 46 -0.86 6.22 13.43
C VAL A 46 0.45 6.11 14.21
N GLU A 47 0.42 6.31 15.52
CA GLU A 47 1.59 6.17 16.38
C GLU A 47 2.16 4.75 16.36
N ARG A 48 1.29 3.77 16.11
CA ARG A 48 1.69 2.36 16.02
C ARG A 48 2.61 2.09 14.83
N VAL A 49 2.50 2.91 13.79
CA VAL A 49 3.26 2.76 12.55
C VAL A 49 4.69 3.29 12.69
N ALA A 50 4.94 4.17 13.66
CA ALA A 50 6.15 4.97 13.76
C ALA A 50 7.45 4.15 13.80
N ASP A 51 7.42 2.95 14.35
CA ASP A 51 8.61 2.11 14.52
C ASP A 51 8.83 1.09 13.42
N TYR A 52 7.99 1.12 12.37
CA TYR A 52 8.12 0.20 11.25
C TYR A 52 9.14 0.72 10.24
N ASP A 53 9.89 -0.17 9.62
CA ASP A 53 10.90 0.17 8.62
C ASP A 53 10.27 0.61 7.31
N ALA A 54 9.14 0.01 6.94
CA ALA A 54 8.42 0.34 5.72
C ALA A 54 6.92 0.26 5.94
N ILE A 55 6.19 1.09 5.21
CA ILE A 55 4.72 1.05 5.17
C ILE A 55 4.28 0.90 3.72
N ILE A 56 3.21 0.14 3.51
CA ILE A 56 2.61 -0.04 2.20
C ILE A 56 1.15 0.39 2.33
N LEU A 57 0.75 1.38 1.55
CA LEU A 57 -0.56 2.00 1.64
C LEU A 57 -1.39 1.68 0.41
N GLY A 58 -2.59 1.17 0.61
CA GLY A 58 -3.47 0.79 -0.49
C GLY A 58 -4.88 1.34 -0.35
N ALA A 59 -5.44 1.78 -1.47
CA ALA A 59 -6.77 2.38 -1.49
C ALA A 59 -7.50 2.07 -2.80
N PRO A 60 -8.84 1.99 -2.73
CA PRO A 60 -9.62 1.92 -3.96
C PRO A 60 -9.60 3.26 -4.71
N ASN A 61 -9.73 3.18 -6.03
CA ASN A 61 -9.83 4.35 -6.89
C ASN A 61 -11.24 4.93 -6.79
N HIS A 62 -11.33 6.19 -6.40
CA HIS A 62 -12.59 6.95 -6.38
C HIS A 62 -12.48 8.07 -7.42
N MET A 63 -12.97 7.81 -8.63
CA MET A 63 -12.97 8.79 -9.73
C MET A 63 -11.58 9.34 -10.03
N GLY A 64 -10.59 8.45 -10.10
CA GLY A 64 -9.19 8.82 -10.38
C GLY A 64 -8.43 9.34 -9.18
N ARG A 65 -8.96 9.19 -7.97
CA ARG A 65 -8.33 9.64 -6.72
C ARG A 65 -8.25 8.51 -5.71
N PRO A 66 -7.27 8.53 -4.81
CA PRO A 66 -7.30 7.61 -3.67
C PRO A 66 -8.47 7.94 -2.76
N SER A 67 -8.94 6.96 -2.00
CA SER A 67 -10.08 7.13 -1.10
C SER A 67 -9.82 8.21 -0.05
N ARG A 68 -10.89 8.83 0.42
CA ARG A 68 -10.80 9.85 1.48
C ARG A 68 -10.21 9.28 2.77
N THR A 69 -10.56 8.05 3.12
CA THR A 69 -10.02 7.37 4.30
C THR A 69 -8.49 7.29 4.24
N MET A 70 -7.94 6.90 3.09
CA MET A 70 -6.49 6.82 2.93
C MET A 70 -5.85 8.21 2.95
N LYS A 71 -6.47 9.20 2.33
CA LYS A 71 -5.97 10.58 2.37
C LYS A 71 -5.88 11.09 3.81
N LYS A 72 -6.90 10.86 4.60
CA LYS A 72 -6.92 11.25 6.01
C LYS A 72 -5.84 10.52 6.81
N PHE A 73 -5.63 9.25 6.50
CA PHE A 73 -4.59 8.46 7.15
C PHE A 73 -3.20 9.05 6.89
N VAL A 74 -2.90 9.39 5.64
CA VAL A 74 -1.63 10.03 5.27
C VAL A 74 -1.47 11.38 5.98
N ASP A 75 -2.54 12.17 6.05
CA ASP A 75 -2.50 13.45 6.77
C ASP A 75 -2.16 13.27 8.25
N ARG A 76 -2.71 12.22 8.88
CA ARG A 76 -2.40 11.93 10.28
C ARG A 76 -0.96 11.44 10.44
N LEU A 77 -0.47 10.63 9.51
CA LEU A 77 0.93 10.18 9.53
C LEU A 77 1.91 11.35 9.48
N ALA A 78 1.55 12.42 8.76
CA ALA A 78 2.39 13.60 8.64
C ALA A 78 2.63 14.31 9.98
N ASN A 79 1.81 14.04 10.99
CA ASN A 79 1.92 14.64 12.32
C ASN A 79 2.65 13.74 13.32
N VAL A 80 3.12 12.59 12.89
CA VAL A 80 3.83 11.64 13.75
C VAL A 80 5.32 11.65 13.40
N ASP A 81 6.17 11.54 14.40
CA ASP A 81 7.61 11.39 14.18
C ASP A 81 7.89 9.96 13.76
N LEU A 82 7.96 9.74 12.45
CA LEU A 82 8.15 8.41 11.86
C LEU A 82 9.64 8.07 11.78
N LYS A 83 10.01 6.91 12.29
CA LYS A 83 11.33 6.32 12.08
C LYS A 83 11.34 5.49 10.78
N THR A 84 10.18 5.35 10.15
CA THR A 84 9.96 4.64 8.90
C THR A 84 10.80 5.23 7.78
N LYS A 85 11.45 4.38 7.00
CA LYS A 85 12.36 4.81 5.92
C LYS A 85 11.77 4.68 4.53
N TYR A 86 10.83 3.76 4.34
CA TYR A 86 10.30 3.43 3.01
C TYR A 86 8.78 3.42 3.00
N VAL A 87 8.23 3.83 1.86
CA VAL A 87 6.80 3.76 1.60
C VAL A 87 6.57 3.29 0.17
N ALA A 88 5.55 2.46 0.00
CA ALA A 88 5.06 2.04 -1.31
C ALA A 88 3.55 2.16 -1.31
N VAL A 89 2.95 2.29 -2.50
CA VAL A 89 1.50 2.45 -2.61
C VAL A 89 0.93 1.49 -3.65
N PHE A 90 -0.33 1.15 -3.46
CA PHE A 90 -1.07 0.34 -4.42
C PHE A 90 -2.54 0.78 -4.42
N GLY A 91 -3.28 0.36 -5.41
CA GLY A 91 -4.69 0.68 -5.49
C GLY A 91 -5.43 -0.29 -6.38
N THR A 92 -6.75 -0.31 -6.25
CA THR A 92 -7.64 -1.08 -7.11
C THR A 92 -8.45 -0.11 -7.97
N TYR A 93 -8.71 -0.50 -9.21
CA TYR A 93 -9.51 0.30 -10.13
C TYR A 93 -10.43 -0.58 -10.95
N ALA A 94 -11.53 0.00 -11.42
CA ALA A 94 -12.49 -0.67 -12.29
C ALA A 94 -12.73 0.18 -13.52
N GLY A 95 -13.23 -0.45 -14.58
CA GLY A 95 -13.64 0.26 -15.78
C GLY A 95 -12.50 0.53 -16.76
N LYS A 96 -12.77 1.48 -17.65
CA LYS A 96 -11.89 1.80 -18.78
C LYS A 96 -11.18 3.13 -18.63
N MET A 97 -11.10 3.65 -17.41
CA MET A 97 -10.45 4.93 -17.16
C MET A 97 -8.97 4.85 -17.57
N ARG A 98 -8.50 5.90 -18.21
CA ARG A 98 -7.09 6.06 -18.59
C ARG A 98 -6.55 7.37 -18.05
N PRO A 99 -5.31 7.42 -17.56
CA PRO A 99 -4.45 6.26 -17.30
C PRO A 99 -4.96 5.44 -16.11
N VAL A 100 -4.73 4.13 -16.16
CA VAL A 100 -5.25 3.19 -15.12
C VAL A 100 -4.62 3.43 -13.75
N ASP A 101 -3.41 3.99 -13.72
CA ASP A 101 -2.65 4.24 -12.50
C ASP A 101 -2.88 5.64 -11.90
N ARG A 102 -3.88 6.38 -12.38
CA ARG A 102 -4.10 7.78 -11.95
C ARG A 102 -4.21 7.92 -10.42
N ALA A 103 -5.03 7.10 -9.78
CA ALA A 103 -5.23 7.19 -8.34
C ALA A 103 -3.96 6.82 -7.56
N VAL A 104 -3.25 5.80 -8.03
CA VAL A 104 -1.99 5.35 -7.43
C VAL A 104 -0.93 6.44 -7.55
N ARG A 105 -0.81 7.07 -8.71
CA ARG A 105 0.14 8.17 -8.91
C ARG A 105 -0.18 9.37 -8.03
N LYS A 106 -1.46 9.69 -7.87
CA LYS A 106 -1.87 10.77 -6.97
C LYS A 106 -1.53 10.45 -5.51
N LEU A 107 -1.67 9.19 -5.12
CA LEU A 107 -1.28 8.77 -3.77
C LEU A 107 0.23 8.85 -3.59
N GLU A 108 1.00 8.48 -4.60
CA GLU A 108 2.46 8.64 -4.59
C GLU A 108 2.87 10.11 -4.38
N ILE A 109 2.26 11.01 -5.14
CA ILE A 109 2.54 12.44 -5.02
C ILE A 109 2.19 12.94 -3.62
N MET A 110 1.03 12.55 -3.11
CA MET A 110 0.58 12.94 -1.77
C MET A 110 1.57 12.48 -0.70
N VAL A 111 2.02 11.23 -0.80
CA VAL A 111 2.99 10.67 0.14
C VAL A 111 4.31 11.42 0.08
N GLN A 112 4.80 11.75 -1.11
CA GLN A 112 6.03 12.54 -1.26
C GLN A 112 5.92 13.93 -0.66
N GLU A 113 4.75 14.56 -0.80
CA GLU A 113 4.52 15.90 -0.25
C GLU A 113 4.34 15.90 1.26
N LYS A 114 3.60 14.91 1.80
CA LYS A 114 3.24 14.85 3.22
C LYS A 114 4.28 14.13 4.07
N LEU A 115 5.01 13.19 3.49
CA LEU A 115 6.00 12.36 4.18
C LEU A 115 7.35 12.47 3.45
N PRO A 116 7.94 13.67 3.38
CA PRO A 116 9.12 13.90 2.52
C PRO A 116 10.37 13.16 2.97
N ASN A 117 10.40 12.70 4.22
CA ASN A 117 11.57 11.98 4.75
C ASN A 117 11.56 10.49 4.41
N LEU A 118 10.46 9.96 3.88
CA LEU A 118 10.38 8.56 3.48
C LEU A 118 10.80 8.40 2.01
N ASN A 119 11.47 7.29 1.73
CA ASN A 119 11.84 6.96 0.36
C ASN A 119 10.70 6.20 -0.29
N LEU A 120 10.16 6.75 -1.36
CA LEU A 120 9.08 6.11 -2.11
C LEU A 120 9.64 5.00 -3.00
N ILE A 121 9.09 3.79 -2.85
CA ILE A 121 9.39 2.67 -3.74
C ILE A 121 8.36 2.74 -4.87
N SER A 122 8.80 3.16 -6.05
CA SER A 122 7.91 3.35 -7.20
C SER A 122 8.38 2.52 -8.40
N PRO A 123 7.50 2.24 -9.37
CA PRO A 123 6.10 2.63 -9.38
C PRO A 123 5.26 1.80 -8.43
N GLY A 124 4.15 2.38 -7.98
CA GLY A 124 3.13 1.66 -7.22
C GLY A 124 2.37 0.67 -8.09
N LEU A 125 1.54 -0.15 -7.47
CA LEU A 125 0.79 -1.19 -8.17
C LEU A 125 -0.67 -0.79 -8.35
N SER A 126 -1.19 -0.94 -9.58
CA SER A 126 -2.61 -0.75 -9.87
C SER A 126 -3.24 -2.10 -10.23
N VAL A 127 -4.27 -2.48 -9.49
CA VAL A 127 -4.91 -3.80 -9.58
C VAL A 127 -6.30 -3.63 -10.21
N ARG A 128 -6.57 -4.38 -11.27
CA ARG A 128 -7.83 -4.29 -11.99
C ARG A 128 -8.92 -5.15 -11.36
N VAL A 129 -10.11 -4.55 -11.26
CA VAL A 129 -11.29 -5.20 -10.69
C VAL A 129 -12.38 -5.25 -11.74
N ASN A 130 -13.17 -6.33 -11.78
CA ASN A 130 -14.33 -6.46 -12.65
C ASN A 130 -15.50 -5.65 -12.10
N GLY A 131 -15.83 -4.54 -12.77
CA GLY A 131 -16.90 -3.68 -12.31
C GLY A 131 -16.60 -3.04 -10.95
N ILE A 132 -17.64 -2.47 -10.32
CA ILE A 132 -17.47 -1.74 -9.06
C ILE A 132 -17.23 -2.66 -7.87
N THR A 133 -17.89 -3.81 -7.86
CA THR A 133 -17.86 -4.72 -6.70
C THR A 133 -16.88 -5.88 -6.84
N GLY A 134 -16.30 -6.06 -7.98
CA GLY A 134 -15.37 -7.15 -8.23
C GLY A 134 -16.01 -8.34 -8.93
N PRO A 135 -15.33 -9.47 -8.96
CA PRO A 135 -14.05 -9.77 -8.30
C PRO A 135 -12.84 -9.13 -8.97
N ILE A 136 -11.67 -9.32 -8.36
CA ILE A 136 -10.40 -8.93 -8.97
C ILE A 136 -10.23 -9.72 -10.26
N VAL A 137 -9.73 -9.07 -11.31
CA VAL A 137 -9.50 -9.70 -12.61
C VAL A 137 -8.49 -10.84 -12.48
N GLU A 138 -8.74 -11.95 -13.18
CA GLU A 138 -7.84 -13.09 -13.18
C GLU A 138 -6.43 -12.66 -13.61
N GLY A 139 -5.42 -13.15 -12.91
CA GLY A 139 -4.02 -12.80 -13.16
C GLY A 139 -3.49 -11.62 -12.36
N GLU A 140 -4.37 -10.86 -11.70
CA GLU A 140 -3.94 -9.70 -10.92
C GLU A 140 -3.37 -10.04 -9.54
N LEU A 141 -3.90 -11.07 -8.86
CA LEU A 141 -3.40 -11.45 -7.55
C LEU A 141 -1.93 -11.90 -7.55
N PRO A 142 -1.46 -12.68 -8.54
CA PRO A 142 -0.02 -12.96 -8.64
C PRO A 142 0.84 -11.70 -8.75
N LYS A 143 0.35 -10.64 -9.39
CA LYS A 143 1.06 -9.36 -9.46
C LYS A 143 1.17 -8.71 -8.10
N CYS A 144 0.15 -8.87 -7.26
CA CYS A 144 0.20 -8.38 -5.88
C CYS A 144 1.28 -9.10 -5.08
N TYR A 145 1.31 -10.42 -5.18
CA TYR A 145 2.33 -11.25 -4.54
C TYR A 145 3.74 -10.83 -4.99
N ASP A 146 3.94 -10.69 -6.31
CA ASP A 146 5.23 -10.29 -6.88
C ASP A 146 5.65 -8.89 -6.42
N PHE A 147 4.68 -7.98 -6.27
CA PHE A 147 4.93 -6.64 -5.76
C PHE A 147 5.45 -6.70 -4.32
N GLY A 148 4.83 -7.53 -3.48
CA GLY A 148 5.30 -7.76 -2.12
C GLY A 148 6.71 -8.32 -2.06
N ARG A 149 7.00 -9.33 -2.89
CA ARG A 149 8.33 -9.92 -3.00
C ARG A 149 9.38 -8.89 -3.42
N LYS A 150 9.05 -8.08 -4.40
CA LYS A 150 9.92 -7.00 -4.89
C LYS A 150 10.28 -6.02 -3.77
N ILE A 151 9.28 -5.59 -3.01
CA ILE A 151 9.48 -4.67 -1.90
C ILE A 151 10.40 -5.31 -0.84
N ALA A 152 10.10 -6.55 -0.46
CA ALA A 152 10.89 -7.27 0.54
C ALA A 152 12.36 -7.38 0.09
N ASN A 153 12.59 -7.68 -1.17
CA ASN A 153 13.94 -7.79 -1.71
C ASN A 153 14.68 -6.46 -1.69
N ILE A 154 13.98 -5.35 -1.97
CA ILE A 154 14.57 -4.02 -1.90
C ILE A 154 14.97 -3.70 -0.45
N LEU A 155 14.12 -4.01 0.51
CA LEU A 155 14.39 -3.74 1.93
C LEU A 155 15.59 -4.53 2.45
N GLU A 156 15.72 -5.78 2.03
CA GLU A 156 16.82 -6.63 2.48
C GLU A 156 18.18 -6.20 1.96
N LYS A 157 18.21 -5.45 0.87
CA LYS A 157 19.47 -4.97 0.27
C LYS A 157 19.96 -3.66 0.87
N GLN A 158 19.20 -3.05 1.78
CA GLN A 158 19.58 -1.77 2.37
C GLN A 158 20.40 -1.90 3.64
#